data_2da98edd23a611191e452e6aa43ea250
#
_entry.id   2da98edd23a611191e452e6aa43ea250
#
_cell.length_a   1.000
_cell.length_b   1.000
_cell.length_c   1.000
_cell.angle_alpha   90.00
_cell.angle_beta   90.00
_cell.angle_gamma   90.00
#
_symmetry.space_group_name_H-M   'P 1'
#
loop_
_entity.id
_entity.type
_entity.pdbx_description
1 polymer ?
#
loop_
_entity_poly.entity_id
_entity_poly.type
_entity_poly.pdbx_seq_one_letter_code
_entity_poly.pdbx_strand_id
1 'polypeptide(L)'
;MGKAWCRGVATVLSGALLAWGVGAGGTPAAAAVACPSGTESDFNGDGIRDTAIADPEATVGGVKKAGAVHVVYGGGKGTLELTQDTANVPGVPEAGDQYGHSLAVYDANLDGCSDLVVGAPYEAIGTAAEAGVVHVVYGSTSGLGGGAAVTEFVQGSGSMNGSSAEAGDWLGYAVAAGKTSAGTPYLLIGVPGESIGTLDDAGGAYYVHGTAQTVVGINQDTEAGGAVPGVAEQDDRYGASLAATPTHFAVGTPGEALGTTTFAGGVGVFSHTLASGHPKPLYGIGQDWDTVSGAEEVGDQFGASLAMVPYRPSGATSTTESLLAVGIPGEDLSTTVDAGAVQVFRIPASGDFTEVNWIDQNTADVEGEGEGGDFFGQRITAVNSSPNATSTATTVRLAVGVPGEESTEEFSDEGAVQIFPLVGAPGAADRWIAPGNGIPSAPATRMLTGLSLGSTPSLLYVGVPYGPADGRAVYGFPWGVESGGAPTQTFKPGEGGIPATGVAFGAVVR
;
A
#
# COMPACT_ATOMS: atom_id res chain seq x y z
N MET A 1 39.18 -22.07 69.79
CA MET A 1 38.31 -22.77 70.74
C MET A 1 37.00 -22.98 70.00
N GLY A 2 36.62 -24.11 69.48
CA GLY A 2 36.65 -25.46 69.95
C GLY A 2 35.24 -26.00 70.12
N LYS A 3 35.00 -27.04 69.33
CA LYS A 3 34.01 -28.14 69.47
C LYS A 3 32.73 -27.96 68.62
N ALA A 4 32.45 -28.72 67.57
CA ALA A 4 32.40 -30.17 67.29
C ALA A 4 31.22 -30.95 67.93
N TRP A 5 30.53 -31.69 67.01
CA TRP A 5 29.67 -32.93 67.22
C TRP A 5 28.19 -32.67 67.51
N CYS A 6 27.18 -33.33 66.89
CA CYS A 6 27.03 -34.74 66.58
C CYS A 6 25.95 -35.07 65.53
N ARG A 7 26.05 -36.21 64.92
CA ARG A 7 25.15 -36.88 63.95
C ARG A 7 23.86 -37.33 64.59
N GLY A 8 22.75 -37.34 63.87
CA GLY A 8 21.55 -38.12 64.14
C GLY A 8 20.90 -38.55 62.82
N VAL A 9 21.00 -39.83 62.49
CA VAL A 9 20.29 -40.46 61.36
C VAL A 9 18.91 -40.88 61.86
N ALA A 10 17.85 -40.45 61.19
CA ALA A 10 16.51 -40.97 61.34
C ALA A 10 15.93 -41.34 59.97
N THR A 11 15.78 -42.61 59.76
CA THR A 11 15.13 -43.25 58.62
C THR A 11 13.62 -43.24 58.88
N VAL A 12 12.84 -42.58 57.97
CA VAL A 12 11.38 -42.70 57.98
C VAL A 12 10.95 -43.24 56.61
N LEU A 13 10.23 -44.33 56.64
CA LEU A 13 9.58 -44.96 55.48
C LEU A 13 8.51 -43.99 54.86
N SER A 14 8.58 -43.84 53.55
CA SER A 14 7.61 -43.07 52.77
C SER A 14 6.57 -44.01 52.20
N GLY A 15 5.31 -43.79 52.56
CA GLY A 15 4.16 -44.35 51.86
C GLY A 15 3.88 -43.52 50.59
N ALA A 16 3.89 -44.17 49.46
CA ALA A 16 3.53 -43.56 48.18
C ALA A 16 1.98 -43.49 48.06
N LEU A 17 1.41 -42.29 48.11
CA LEU A 17 0.06 -42.02 47.66
C LEU A 17 0.12 -41.66 46.17
N LEU A 18 -0.35 -42.55 45.30
CA LEU A 18 -0.64 -42.30 43.91
C LEU A 18 -1.89 -41.41 43.81
N ALA A 19 -1.70 -40.10 43.62
CA ALA A 19 -2.75 -39.20 43.19
C ALA A 19 -2.85 -39.29 41.66
N TRP A 20 -3.93 -39.86 41.15
CA TRP A 20 -4.30 -39.77 39.74
C TRP A 20 -4.81 -38.37 39.47
N GLY A 21 -3.95 -37.49 38.96
CA GLY A 21 -4.32 -36.22 38.37
C GLY A 21 -4.97 -36.50 36.99
N VAL A 22 -6.28 -36.30 36.88
CA VAL A 22 -6.96 -36.21 35.59
C VAL A 22 -6.48 -34.92 34.95
N GLY A 23 -5.42 -35.04 34.15
CA GLY A 23 -5.03 -33.95 33.25
C GLY A 23 -6.15 -33.74 32.24
N ALA A 24 -6.83 -32.61 32.30
CA ALA A 24 -7.64 -32.12 31.17
C ALA A 24 -6.69 -32.01 29.97
N GLY A 25 -6.74 -33.02 29.09
CA GLY A 25 -6.06 -32.97 27.80
C GLY A 25 -6.73 -31.85 26.98
N GLY A 26 -6.11 -30.67 26.96
CA GLY A 26 -6.34 -29.71 25.91
C GLY A 26 -6.01 -30.44 24.62
N THR A 27 -6.98 -30.57 23.72
CA THR A 27 -6.73 -30.96 22.34
C THR A 27 -5.64 -30.05 21.82
N PRO A 28 -4.51 -30.56 21.28
CA PRO A 28 -3.57 -29.70 20.59
C PRO A 28 -4.36 -28.97 19.51
N ALA A 29 -4.25 -27.65 19.46
CA ALA A 29 -4.78 -26.89 18.34
C ALA A 29 -4.22 -27.57 17.09
N ALA A 30 -5.12 -27.97 16.18
CA ALA A 30 -4.70 -28.54 14.91
C ALA A 30 -3.77 -27.51 14.28
N ALA A 31 -2.55 -27.92 13.95
CA ALA A 31 -1.64 -27.06 13.19
C ALA A 31 -2.42 -26.64 11.93
N ALA A 32 -2.49 -25.34 11.67
CA ALA A 32 -3.09 -24.84 10.44
C ALA A 32 -2.43 -25.57 9.28
N VAL A 33 -3.22 -26.04 8.33
CA VAL A 33 -2.69 -26.69 7.14
C VAL A 33 -2.00 -25.59 6.36
N ALA A 34 -0.69 -25.69 6.22
CA ALA A 34 0.10 -24.71 5.50
C ALA A 34 -0.35 -24.66 4.03
N CYS A 35 -0.51 -23.48 3.48
CA CYS A 35 -0.77 -23.31 2.05
C CYS A 35 0.48 -23.66 1.24
N PRO A 36 0.37 -24.53 0.23
CA PRO A 36 1.53 -25.04 -0.48
C PRO A 36 2.16 -24.02 -1.43
N SER A 37 1.51 -22.89 -1.69
CA SER A 37 1.92 -21.95 -2.72
C SER A 37 2.75 -20.78 -2.18
N GLY A 38 3.67 -20.26 -3.01
CA GLY A 38 4.32 -18.97 -2.83
C GLY A 38 3.78 -17.94 -3.83
N THR A 39 2.56 -18.14 -4.32
CA THR A 39 1.88 -17.24 -5.26
C THR A 39 1.34 -16.05 -4.48
N GLU A 40 1.68 -14.85 -4.93
CA GLU A 40 1.17 -13.62 -4.35
C GLU A 40 -0.34 -13.49 -4.59
N SER A 41 -1.08 -12.97 -3.61
CA SER A 41 -2.54 -12.89 -3.61
C SER A 41 -3.27 -14.23 -3.77
N ASP A 42 -2.69 -15.32 -3.34
CA ASP A 42 -3.35 -16.62 -3.25
C ASP A 42 -3.91 -16.79 -1.83
N PHE A 43 -5.15 -16.32 -1.63
CA PHE A 43 -5.80 -16.31 -0.32
C PHE A 43 -6.33 -17.69 0.11
N ASN A 44 -6.48 -18.61 -0.84
CA ASN A 44 -7.01 -19.95 -0.58
C ASN A 44 -5.97 -21.08 -0.73
N GLY A 45 -4.73 -20.74 -1.09
CA GLY A 45 -3.62 -21.67 -1.17
C GLY A 45 -3.71 -22.69 -2.30
N ASP A 46 -4.47 -22.40 -3.37
CA ASP A 46 -4.65 -23.33 -4.49
C ASP A 46 -3.60 -23.16 -5.62
N GLY A 47 -2.69 -22.23 -5.46
CA GLY A 47 -1.62 -21.93 -6.41
C GLY A 47 -2.02 -21.00 -7.54
N ILE A 48 -3.26 -20.50 -7.54
CA ILE A 48 -3.79 -19.57 -8.53
C ILE A 48 -3.98 -18.21 -7.85
N ARG A 49 -3.57 -17.13 -8.53
CA ARG A 49 -3.73 -15.79 -8.01
C ARG A 49 -5.20 -15.41 -7.90
N ASP A 50 -5.59 -14.84 -6.79
CA ASP A 50 -6.87 -14.22 -6.52
C ASP A 50 -6.76 -12.70 -6.75
N THR A 51 -7.90 -12.00 -6.79
CA THR A 51 -7.93 -10.54 -6.96
C THR A 51 -8.88 -9.93 -5.92
N ALA A 52 -8.39 -8.98 -5.14
CA ALA A 52 -9.19 -8.18 -4.22
C ALA A 52 -9.50 -6.82 -4.88
N ILE A 53 -10.77 -6.46 -4.93
CA ILE A 53 -11.29 -5.25 -5.59
C ILE A 53 -12.15 -4.49 -4.59
N ALA A 54 -11.77 -3.28 -4.23
CA ALA A 54 -12.52 -2.48 -3.29
C ALA A 54 -13.58 -1.60 -3.97
N ASP A 55 -14.67 -1.40 -3.25
CA ASP A 55 -15.70 -0.39 -3.46
C ASP A 55 -15.91 0.36 -2.14
N PRO A 56 -15.05 1.34 -1.81
CA PRO A 56 -15.11 2.04 -0.52
C PRO A 56 -16.39 2.88 -0.36
N GLU A 57 -17.11 3.18 -1.43
CA GLU A 57 -18.40 3.86 -1.35
C GLU A 57 -19.61 2.90 -1.37
N ALA A 58 -19.40 1.60 -1.26
CA ALA A 58 -20.46 0.61 -1.22
C ALA A 58 -21.46 0.88 -0.08
N THR A 59 -22.73 0.56 -0.35
CA THR A 59 -23.78 0.58 0.67
C THR A 59 -23.94 -0.80 1.27
N VAL A 60 -23.67 -0.96 2.56
CA VAL A 60 -23.74 -2.22 3.30
C VAL A 60 -24.91 -2.19 4.27
N GLY A 61 -25.86 -3.13 4.19
CA GLY A 61 -27.00 -3.18 5.09
C GLY A 61 -27.90 -1.92 5.09
N GLY A 62 -27.81 -1.08 4.05
CA GLY A 62 -28.48 0.22 3.95
C GLY A 62 -27.65 1.41 4.45
N VAL A 63 -26.45 1.17 4.95
CA VAL A 63 -25.48 2.18 5.41
C VAL A 63 -24.63 2.63 4.22
N LYS A 64 -24.69 3.90 3.87
CA LYS A 64 -24.01 4.47 2.69
C LYS A 64 -22.52 4.69 2.96
N LYS A 65 -21.68 4.43 1.94
CA LYS A 65 -20.23 4.61 2.00
C LYS A 65 -19.57 3.86 3.18
N ALA A 66 -20.19 2.76 3.61
CA ALA A 66 -19.58 1.89 4.61
C ALA A 66 -18.41 1.09 4.03
N GLY A 67 -18.44 0.81 2.73
CA GLY A 67 -17.37 0.17 1.99
C GLY A 67 -17.40 -1.35 1.98
N ALA A 68 -16.88 -1.92 0.90
CA ALA A 68 -16.78 -3.37 0.69
C ALA A 68 -15.52 -3.74 -0.11
N VAL A 69 -15.04 -4.96 0.07
CA VAL A 69 -14.00 -5.56 -0.75
C VAL A 69 -14.53 -6.84 -1.39
N HIS A 70 -14.48 -6.92 -2.71
CA HIS A 70 -14.87 -8.09 -3.48
C HIS A 70 -13.62 -8.91 -3.81
N VAL A 71 -13.54 -10.13 -3.30
CA VAL A 71 -12.46 -11.06 -3.60
C VAL A 71 -12.94 -12.02 -4.67
N VAL A 72 -12.23 -12.08 -5.79
CA VAL A 72 -12.47 -13.03 -6.88
C VAL A 72 -11.40 -14.10 -6.81
N TYR A 73 -11.77 -15.30 -6.41
CA TYR A 73 -10.85 -16.42 -6.36
C TYR A 73 -10.49 -16.91 -7.76
N GLY A 74 -9.20 -17.07 -8.01
CA GLY A 74 -8.69 -17.54 -9.29
C GLY A 74 -9.23 -18.89 -9.72
N GLY A 75 -9.09 -19.23 -11.00
CA GLY A 75 -9.53 -20.53 -11.51
C GLY A 75 -11.04 -20.79 -11.42
N GLY A 76 -11.87 -19.76 -11.25
CA GLY A 76 -13.31 -19.88 -11.15
C GLY A 76 -13.82 -20.49 -9.84
N LYS A 77 -13.10 -20.26 -8.74
CA LYS A 77 -13.43 -20.77 -7.39
C LYS A 77 -14.51 -19.95 -6.67
N GLY A 78 -15.10 -18.98 -7.34
CA GLY A 78 -16.17 -18.13 -6.78
C GLY A 78 -15.63 -16.79 -6.25
N THR A 79 -16.47 -16.11 -5.47
CA THR A 79 -16.22 -14.79 -4.94
C THR A 79 -16.53 -14.73 -3.45
N LEU A 80 -15.93 -13.77 -2.75
CA LEU A 80 -16.28 -13.39 -1.38
C LEU A 80 -16.53 -11.88 -1.36
N GLU A 81 -17.59 -11.44 -0.70
CA GLU A 81 -17.77 -10.04 -0.30
C GLU A 81 -17.33 -9.91 1.17
N LEU A 82 -16.40 -9.02 1.40
CA LEU A 82 -15.83 -8.72 2.72
C LEU A 82 -16.24 -7.30 3.12
N THR A 83 -16.91 -7.17 4.26
CA THR A 83 -17.37 -5.92 4.86
C THR A 83 -17.23 -6.01 6.37
N GLN A 84 -17.46 -4.93 7.10
CA GLN A 84 -17.53 -4.97 8.56
C GLN A 84 -18.75 -5.76 9.12
N ASP A 85 -19.76 -6.07 8.27
CA ASP A 85 -20.84 -7.02 8.61
C ASP A 85 -20.44 -8.49 8.39
N THR A 86 -19.26 -8.75 7.82
CA THR A 86 -18.80 -10.13 7.59
C THR A 86 -18.45 -10.78 8.93
N ALA A 87 -18.93 -12.00 9.14
CA ALA A 87 -18.70 -12.72 10.39
C ALA A 87 -17.19 -12.80 10.74
N ASN A 88 -16.85 -12.49 11.99
CA ASN A 88 -15.50 -12.42 12.53
C ASN A 88 -14.64 -11.22 12.06
N VAL A 89 -15.15 -10.31 11.26
CA VAL A 89 -14.54 -9.00 11.04
C VAL A 89 -14.98 -8.11 12.19
N PRO A 90 -14.06 -7.45 12.92
CA PRO A 90 -14.40 -6.49 13.96
C PRO A 90 -15.09 -5.23 13.42
N GLY A 91 -15.77 -4.50 14.28
CA GLY A 91 -16.50 -3.27 13.92
C GLY A 91 -17.93 -3.54 13.47
N VAL A 92 -18.59 -2.50 13.02
CA VAL A 92 -19.93 -2.51 12.41
C VAL A 92 -19.93 -1.44 11.32
N PRO A 93 -20.60 -1.66 10.18
CA PRO A 93 -20.63 -0.65 9.11
C PRO A 93 -21.25 0.66 9.60
N GLU A 94 -20.55 1.76 9.50
CA GLU A 94 -21.01 3.12 9.75
C GLU A 94 -20.98 3.95 8.45
N ALA A 95 -21.71 5.07 8.45
CA ALA A 95 -21.82 5.87 7.23
C ALA A 95 -20.55 6.70 7.01
N GLY A 96 -19.82 6.38 5.96
CA GLY A 96 -18.61 7.10 5.60
C GLY A 96 -17.29 6.39 5.93
N ASP A 97 -17.31 5.21 6.58
CA ASP A 97 -16.10 4.46 6.99
C ASP A 97 -15.17 4.13 5.84
N GLN A 98 -15.73 3.92 4.64
CA GLN A 98 -15.00 3.56 3.43
C GLN A 98 -14.09 2.33 3.61
N TYR A 99 -14.61 1.25 4.20
CA TYR A 99 -13.89 -0.01 4.30
C TYR A 99 -13.36 -0.47 2.93
N GLY A 100 -12.05 -0.67 2.80
CA GLY A 100 -11.39 -0.92 1.53
C GLY A 100 -10.79 0.32 0.86
N HIS A 101 -10.72 1.47 1.56
CA HIS A 101 -10.04 2.67 1.07
C HIS A 101 -8.59 2.39 0.65
N SER A 102 -7.92 1.54 1.40
CA SER A 102 -6.58 1.04 1.07
C SER A 102 -6.50 -0.47 1.23
N LEU A 103 -5.71 -1.13 0.37
CA LEU A 103 -5.49 -2.57 0.38
C LEU A 103 -4.00 -2.89 0.25
N ALA A 104 -3.54 -3.92 0.96
CA ALA A 104 -2.24 -4.56 0.73
C ALA A 104 -2.34 -6.08 0.92
N VAL A 105 -1.38 -6.81 0.39
CA VAL A 105 -1.35 -8.28 0.46
C VAL A 105 0.04 -8.74 0.93
N TYR A 106 0.08 -9.65 1.88
CA TYR A 106 1.30 -10.31 2.34
C TYR A 106 0.94 -11.62 3.06
N ASP A 107 1.90 -12.37 3.50
CA ASP A 107 1.73 -13.55 4.34
C ASP A 107 2.25 -13.17 5.75
N ALA A 108 1.35 -12.67 6.59
CA ALA A 108 1.62 -12.08 7.90
C ALA A 108 2.08 -13.09 8.93
N ASN A 109 1.53 -14.31 8.87
CA ASN A 109 1.74 -15.38 9.83
C ASN A 109 2.72 -16.45 9.32
N LEU A 110 3.19 -16.35 8.07
CA LEU A 110 4.10 -17.27 7.38
C LEU A 110 3.51 -18.69 7.24
N ASP A 111 2.20 -18.81 7.04
CA ASP A 111 1.54 -20.10 6.80
C ASP A 111 1.47 -20.47 5.29
N GLY A 112 1.90 -19.56 4.41
CA GLY A 112 1.99 -19.74 2.97
C GLY A 112 0.76 -19.28 2.20
N CYS A 113 -0.39 -19.04 2.84
CA CYS A 113 -1.50 -18.30 2.25
C CYS A 113 -1.20 -16.80 2.24
N SER A 114 -1.75 -16.08 1.28
CA SER A 114 -1.74 -14.63 1.34
C SER A 114 -2.82 -14.12 2.29
N ASP A 115 -2.52 -13.06 3.03
CA ASP A 115 -3.44 -12.35 3.90
C ASP A 115 -3.77 -10.99 3.30
N LEU A 116 -4.99 -10.50 3.52
CA LEU A 116 -5.46 -9.23 3.01
C LEU A 116 -5.47 -8.17 4.11
N VAL A 117 -4.80 -7.06 3.87
CA VAL A 117 -4.87 -5.86 4.70
C VAL A 117 -5.94 -4.95 4.13
N VAL A 118 -6.83 -4.46 4.98
CA VAL A 118 -7.93 -3.56 4.61
C VAL A 118 -7.92 -2.36 5.54
N GLY A 119 -7.75 -1.15 4.98
CA GLY A 119 -7.88 0.11 5.70
C GLY A 119 -9.30 0.69 5.57
N ALA A 120 -9.78 1.27 6.67
CA ALA A 120 -11.00 2.09 6.76
C ALA A 120 -10.65 3.36 7.53
N PRO A 121 -10.06 4.37 6.88
CA PRO A 121 -9.48 5.52 7.58
C PRO A 121 -10.53 6.43 8.23
N TYR A 122 -11.77 6.35 7.81
CA TYR A 122 -12.84 7.21 8.33
C TYR A 122 -13.71 6.52 9.39
N GLU A 123 -13.33 5.33 9.85
CA GLU A 123 -13.94 4.63 10.98
C GLU A 123 -13.89 5.49 12.25
N ALA A 124 -15.00 5.59 12.95
CA ALA A 124 -15.05 6.31 14.23
C ALA A 124 -14.63 5.40 15.39
N ILE A 125 -13.68 5.84 16.21
CA ILE A 125 -13.23 5.09 17.39
C ILE A 125 -13.77 5.75 18.65
N GLY A 126 -14.88 5.24 19.15
CA GLY A 126 -15.59 5.83 20.30
C GLY A 126 -16.17 7.20 19.98
N THR A 127 -15.53 8.30 20.45
CA THR A 127 -15.93 9.69 20.14
C THR A 127 -14.99 10.37 19.14
N ALA A 128 -13.92 9.71 18.74
CA ALA A 128 -12.98 10.22 17.76
C ALA A 128 -13.51 9.85 16.35
N ALA A 129 -14.10 10.82 15.66
CA ALA A 129 -14.59 10.64 14.29
C ALA A 129 -13.41 10.53 13.33
N GLU A 130 -13.51 9.66 12.32
CA GLU A 130 -12.48 9.50 11.28
C GLU A 130 -11.08 9.17 11.85
N ALA A 131 -11.02 8.45 12.99
CA ALA A 131 -9.75 8.04 13.59
C ALA A 131 -9.11 6.87 12.82
N GLY A 132 -9.92 6.00 12.23
CA GLY A 132 -9.51 4.93 11.34
C GLY A 132 -9.19 3.61 12.00
N VAL A 133 -9.24 2.55 11.19
CA VAL A 133 -8.92 1.16 11.55
C VAL A 133 -8.24 0.42 10.41
N VAL A 134 -7.39 -0.54 10.74
CA VAL A 134 -6.80 -1.46 9.75
C VAL A 134 -7.05 -2.90 10.20
N HIS A 135 -7.57 -3.72 9.30
CA HIS A 135 -7.78 -5.14 9.50
C HIS A 135 -6.78 -5.97 8.70
N VAL A 136 -6.23 -7.03 9.31
CA VAL A 136 -5.54 -8.11 8.60
C VAL A 136 -6.44 -9.34 8.62
N VAL A 137 -7.00 -9.68 7.47
CA VAL A 137 -7.87 -10.83 7.27
C VAL A 137 -7.01 -11.98 6.73
N TYR A 138 -6.90 -13.04 7.52
CA TYR A 138 -5.99 -14.15 7.19
C TYR A 138 -6.58 -15.07 6.14
N GLY A 139 -5.73 -15.43 5.17
CA GLY A 139 -5.98 -16.50 4.23
C GLY A 139 -5.92 -17.89 4.88
N SER A 140 -6.46 -18.86 4.20
CA SER A 140 -6.40 -20.27 4.60
C SER A 140 -6.81 -21.17 3.44
N THR A 141 -6.61 -22.47 3.53
CA THR A 141 -7.12 -23.43 2.54
C THR A 141 -8.64 -23.43 2.38
N SER A 142 -9.36 -22.66 3.21
CA SER A 142 -10.81 -22.42 3.10
C SER A 142 -11.13 -21.02 2.54
N GLY A 143 -10.12 -20.25 2.16
CA GLY A 143 -10.22 -18.85 1.71
C GLY A 143 -9.98 -17.83 2.82
N LEU A 144 -10.19 -16.55 2.52
CA LEU A 144 -10.08 -15.44 3.47
C LEU A 144 -11.08 -15.58 4.63
N GLY A 145 -10.61 -15.25 5.85
CA GLY A 145 -11.41 -15.33 7.07
C GLY A 145 -11.71 -16.76 7.56
N GLY A 146 -11.26 -17.77 6.82
CA GLY A 146 -11.40 -19.19 7.22
C GLY A 146 -10.31 -19.70 8.15
N GLY A 147 -9.28 -18.89 8.40
CA GLY A 147 -8.09 -19.22 9.18
C GLY A 147 -8.07 -18.63 10.59
N ALA A 148 -7.02 -17.87 10.90
CA ALA A 148 -6.88 -17.15 12.15
C ALA A 148 -7.93 -16.04 12.30
N ALA A 149 -8.16 -15.61 13.55
CA ALA A 149 -9.01 -14.46 13.82
C ALA A 149 -8.39 -13.19 13.20
N VAL A 150 -9.23 -12.30 12.69
CA VAL A 150 -8.79 -11.01 12.12
C VAL A 150 -7.98 -10.25 13.17
N THR A 151 -6.82 -9.73 12.76
CA THR A 151 -6.07 -8.77 13.59
C THR A 151 -6.58 -7.38 13.26
N GLU A 152 -6.88 -6.64 14.30
CA GLU A 152 -7.31 -5.24 14.23
C GLU A 152 -6.20 -4.34 14.76
N PHE A 153 -5.88 -3.28 14.03
CA PHE A 153 -5.02 -2.18 14.46
C PHE A 153 -5.87 -0.94 14.66
N VAL A 154 -5.91 -0.46 15.89
CA VAL A 154 -6.63 0.74 16.35
C VAL A 154 -5.75 1.45 17.35
N GLN A 155 -5.57 2.76 17.19
CA GLN A 155 -4.84 3.58 18.17
C GLN A 155 -5.53 3.53 19.54
N GLY A 156 -4.72 3.50 20.60
CA GLY A 156 -5.21 3.36 21.96
C GLY A 156 -5.62 1.95 22.37
N SER A 157 -5.47 0.94 21.50
CA SER A 157 -5.89 -0.44 21.78
C SER A 157 -4.82 -1.47 21.38
N GLY A 158 -4.87 -2.65 21.97
CA GLY A 158 -4.03 -3.80 21.58
C GLY A 158 -2.53 -3.49 21.52
N SER A 159 -1.91 -3.74 20.38
CA SER A 159 -0.50 -3.47 20.13
C SER A 159 -0.18 -1.98 19.90
N MET A 160 -1.21 -1.13 19.76
CA MET A 160 -1.12 0.32 19.57
C MET A 160 -1.58 1.10 20.82
N ASN A 161 -1.55 0.49 22.01
CA ASN A 161 -1.99 1.10 23.26
C ASN A 161 -1.11 2.28 23.75
N GLY A 162 0.01 2.55 23.08
CA GLY A 162 0.88 3.69 23.35
C GLY A 162 0.52 4.97 22.59
N SER A 163 -0.44 4.93 21.68
CA SER A 163 -1.02 6.07 20.97
C SER A 163 -2.47 6.30 21.40
N SER A 164 -3.06 7.40 21.00
CA SER A 164 -4.48 7.71 21.23
C SER A 164 -5.18 7.90 19.91
N ALA A 165 -6.39 7.37 19.73
CA ALA A 165 -7.21 7.69 18.58
C ALA A 165 -7.75 9.12 18.72
N GLU A 166 -7.48 9.98 17.76
CA GLU A 166 -7.94 11.35 17.70
C GLU A 166 -8.84 11.55 16.47
N ALA A 167 -9.65 12.59 16.48
CA ALA A 167 -10.55 12.85 15.37
C ALA A 167 -9.76 13.34 14.16
N GLY A 168 -9.91 12.67 13.03
CA GLY A 168 -9.22 13.04 11.79
C GLY A 168 -7.84 12.40 11.61
N ASP A 169 -7.42 11.44 12.43
CA ASP A 169 -6.13 10.77 12.30
C ASP A 169 -5.98 9.99 10.98
N TRP A 170 -7.08 9.40 10.50
CA TRP A 170 -7.14 8.60 9.27
C TRP A 170 -6.18 7.40 9.27
N LEU A 171 -6.09 6.66 10.37
CA LEU A 171 -5.30 5.42 10.42
C LEU A 171 -5.73 4.46 9.31
N GLY A 172 -4.76 4.03 8.50
CA GLY A 172 -5.03 3.15 7.35
C GLY A 172 -5.39 3.87 6.06
N TYR A 173 -5.16 5.19 5.97
CA TYR A 173 -5.29 5.95 4.72
C TYR A 173 -4.41 5.37 3.60
N ALA A 174 -3.19 5.00 3.92
CA ALA A 174 -2.30 4.26 3.05
C ALA A 174 -1.78 3.00 3.77
N VAL A 175 -1.62 1.90 3.02
CA VAL A 175 -1.00 0.68 3.52
C VAL A 175 -0.04 0.09 2.49
N ALA A 176 1.09 -0.45 2.96
CA ALA A 176 2.02 -1.22 2.14
C ALA A 176 2.56 -2.41 2.95
N ALA A 177 2.61 -3.60 2.37
CA ALA A 177 3.01 -4.81 3.08
C ALA A 177 3.89 -5.72 2.22
N GLY A 178 4.61 -6.63 2.87
CA GLY A 178 5.45 -7.60 2.18
C GLY A 178 6.35 -8.37 3.14
N LYS A 179 7.43 -8.91 2.59
CA LYS A 179 8.49 -9.57 3.34
C LYS A 179 9.83 -8.89 3.07
N THR A 180 10.61 -8.68 4.12
CA THR A 180 12.00 -8.20 3.99
C THR A 180 12.87 -9.21 3.26
N SER A 181 14.07 -8.82 2.83
CA SER A 181 15.06 -9.74 2.24
C SER A 181 15.43 -10.92 3.16
N ALA A 182 15.20 -10.78 4.46
CA ALA A 182 15.37 -11.84 5.45
C ALA A 182 14.13 -12.75 5.62
N GLY A 183 13.04 -12.48 4.88
CA GLY A 183 11.78 -13.22 4.96
C GLY A 183 10.89 -12.81 6.13
N THR A 184 11.20 -11.73 6.85
CA THR A 184 10.37 -11.19 7.93
C THR A 184 9.18 -10.44 7.36
N PRO A 185 7.92 -10.77 7.72
CA PRO A 185 6.76 -10.01 7.27
C PRO A 185 6.78 -8.59 7.85
N TYR A 186 6.31 -7.63 7.06
CA TYR A 186 6.10 -6.24 7.50
C TYR A 186 4.80 -5.68 6.93
N LEU A 187 4.25 -4.70 7.66
CA LEU A 187 3.13 -3.88 7.24
C LEU A 187 3.43 -2.43 7.63
N LEU A 188 3.24 -1.51 6.69
CA LEU A 188 3.26 -0.07 6.90
C LEU A 188 1.82 0.43 6.92
N ILE A 189 1.49 1.30 7.86
CA ILE A 189 0.17 1.91 8.01
C ILE A 189 0.39 3.42 8.14
N GLY A 190 -0.17 4.20 7.21
CA GLY A 190 -0.14 5.66 7.25
C GLY A 190 -1.25 6.23 8.11
N VAL A 191 -0.94 7.34 8.77
CA VAL A 191 -1.84 8.12 9.66
C VAL A 191 -1.62 9.60 9.36
N PRO A 192 -2.02 10.08 8.15
CA PRO A 192 -1.63 11.42 7.70
C PRO A 192 -2.30 12.56 8.48
N GLY A 193 -3.36 12.30 9.22
CA GLY A 193 -4.02 13.30 10.06
C GLY A 193 -3.54 13.31 11.51
N GLU A 194 -2.58 12.47 11.91
CA GLU A 194 -2.03 12.44 13.27
C GLU A 194 -1.49 13.79 13.69
N SER A 195 -1.94 14.28 14.84
CA SER A 195 -1.41 15.52 15.43
C SER A 195 -0.14 15.26 16.24
N ILE A 196 0.92 16.04 16.02
CA ILE A 196 2.14 15.98 16.82
C ILE A 196 2.21 17.17 17.76
N GLY A 197 1.76 16.97 18.97
CA GLY A 197 1.67 18.03 19.99
C GLY A 197 0.60 19.07 19.66
N THR A 198 0.97 20.21 19.07
CA THR A 198 0.05 21.28 18.63
C THR A 198 0.06 21.48 17.12
N LEU A 199 0.69 20.59 16.41
CA LEU A 199 0.79 20.60 14.94
C LEU A 199 -0.30 19.66 14.41
N ASP A 200 -1.41 20.25 13.96
CA ASP A 200 -2.53 19.50 13.38
C ASP A 200 -2.09 18.90 12.03
N ASP A 201 -2.53 17.68 11.73
CA ASP A 201 -2.26 16.98 10.47
C ASP A 201 -0.75 16.86 10.10
N ALA A 202 0.15 16.89 11.08
CA ALA A 202 1.58 16.67 10.83
C ALA A 202 1.85 15.25 10.30
N GLY A 203 1.05 14.30 10.71
CA GLY A 203 1.03 12.94 10.22
C GLY A 203 2.03 12.00 10.87
N GLY A 204 1.80 10.72 10.64
CA GLY A 204 2.60 9.62 11.16
C GLY A 204 2.48 8.35 10.31
N ALA A 205 3.30 7.37 10.63
CA ALA A 205 3.19 6.04 10.08
C ALA A 205 3.52 5.00 11.15
N TYR A 206 2.97 3.81 11.04
CA TYR A 206 3.36 2.66 11.85
C TYR A 206 4.08 1.62 10.99
N TYR A 207 5.18 1.11 11.54
CA TYR A 207 5.89 -0.05 11.02
C TYR A 207 5.58 -1.26 11.90
N VAL A 208 4.85 -2.21 11.34
CA VAL A 208 4.51 -3.48 11.99
C VAL A 208 5.42 -4.56 11.43
N HIS A 209 6.09 -5.34 12.28
CA HIS A 209 7.05 -6.33 11.81
C HIS A 209 7.02 -7.66 12.54
N GLY A 210 7.41 -8.71 11.83
CA GLY A 210 7.44 -10.07 12.32
C GLY A 210 6.05 -10.70 12.50
N THR A 211 6.01 -12.00 12.70
CA THR A 211 4.75 -12.73 12.93
C THR A 211 4.08 -12.39 14.29
N ALA A 212 4.84 -11.78 15.21
CA ALA A 212 4.29 -11.22 16.44
C ALA A 212 3.62 -9.85 16.24
N GLN A 213 3.71 -9.30 15.03
CA GLN A 213 3.14 -8.00 14.64
C GLN A 213 3.51 -6.88 15.64
N THR A 214 4.82 -6.76 15.91
CA THR A 214 5.35 -5.70 16.77
C THR A 214 5.18 -4.35 16.06
N VAL A 215 4.53 -3.40 16.72
CA VAL A 215 4.20 -2.08 16.18
C VAL A 215 5.22 -1.04 16.65
N VAL A 216 5.66 -0.19 15.73
CA VAL A 216 6.58 0.93 15.99
C VAL A 216 6.06 2.16 15.25
N GLY A 217 5.83 3.26 15.97
CA GLY A 217 5.45 4.55 15.38
C GLY A 217 6.66 5.28 14.79
N ILE A 218 6.44 5.98 13.69
CA ILE A 218 7.42 6.79 12.96
C ILE A 218 6.75 8.10 12.57
N ASN A 219 7.38 9.23 12.86
CA ASN A 219 7.03 10.55 12.36
C ASN A 219 8.31 11.38 12.22
N GLN A 220 8.23 12.60 11.72
CA GLN A 220 9.40 13.45 11.48
C GLN A 220 10.14 13.86 12.75
N ASP A 221 9.50 13.83 13.93
CA ASP A 221 10.13 14.04 15.24
C ASP A 221 10.77 12.77 15.83
N THR A 222 10.71 11.64 15.13
CA THR A 222 11.27 10.37 15.63
C THR A 222 12.78 10.36 15.50
N GLU A 223 13.49 10.26 16.64
CA GLU A 223 14.95 10.10 16.69
C GLU A 223 15.41 8.66 16.95
N ALA A 224 14.52 7.78 17.38
CA ALA A 224 14.84 6.40 17.67
C ALA A 224 15.18 5.64 16.37
N GLY A 225 16.36 5.03 16.33
CA GLY A 225 16.85 4.38 15.11
C GLY A 225 17.66 5.31 14.18
N GLY A 226 17.64 6.59 14.43
CA GLY A 226 18.23 7.70 13.68
C GLY A 226 17.18 8.79 13.43
N ALA A 227 17.61 10.02 13.24
CA ALA A 227 16.70 11.13 12.95
C ALA A 227 15.94 10.85 11.63
N VAL A 228 14.63 10.90 11.68
CA VAL A 228 13.79 10.87 10.48
C VAL A 228 14.00 12.19 9.73
N PRO A 229 14.16 12.17 8.40
CA PRO A 229 14.32 13.40 7.62
C PRO A 229 13.08 14.29 7.69
N GLY A 230 13.28 15.59 7.70
CA GLY A 230 12.25 16.62 7.86
C GLY A 230 12.17 17.11 9.32
N VAL A 231 11.21 17.96 9.56
CA VAL A 231 10.80 18.47 10.87
C VAL A 231 9.28 18.53 10.81
N ALA A 232 8.59 17.93 11.78
CA ALA A 232 7.14 17.94 11.76
C ALA A 232 6.57 19.37 11.73
N GLU A 233 5.72 19.65 10.78
CA GLU A 233 5.01 20.92 10.60
C GLU A 233 3.50 20.64 10.45
N GLN A 234 2.69 21.67 10.61
CA GLN A 234 1.25 21.55 10.44
C GLN A 234 0.92 21.27 8.96
N ASP A 235 -0.03 20.35 8.71
CA ASP A 235 -0.50 19.93 7.38
C ASP A 235 0.52 19.16 6.53
N ASP A 236 1.64 18.69 7.10
CA ASP A 236 2.65 17.89 6.37
C ASP A 236 2.11 16.58 5.82
N ARG A 237 1.18 15.98 6.56
CA ARG A 237 0.52 14.71 6.18
C ARG A 237 1.51 13.56 5.94
N TYR A 238 2.53 13.47 6.79
CA TYR A 238 3.47 12.36 6.77
C TYR A 238 2.72 11.01 6.81
N GLY A 239 3.00 10.11 5.88
CA GLY A 239 2.29 8.83 5.79
C GLY A 239 1.09 8.81 4.83
N ALA A 240 0.82 9.91 4.11
CA ALA A 240 -0.24 9.95 3.11
C ALA A 240 -0.01 8.97 1.95
N SER A 241 1.23 8.66 1.62
CA SER A 241 1.60 7.66 0.63
C SER A 241 2.71 6.76 1.14
N LEU A 242 2.69 5.49 0.72
CA LEU A 242 3.63 4.45 1.18
C LEU A 242 4.03 3.54 0.03
N ALA A 243 5.31 3.23 -0.08
CA ALA A 243 5.81 2.21 -1.00
C ALA A 243 6.93 1.39 -0.36
N ALA A 244 7.06 0.11 -0.72
CA ALA A 244 8.07 -0.75 -0.13
C ALA A 244 8.56 -1.85 -1.07
N THR A 245 9.80 -2.28 -0.84
CA THR A 245 10.45 -3.45 -1.44
C THR A 245 10.98 -4.34 -0.30
N PRO A 246 11.54 -5.51 -0.57
CA PRO A 246 12.21 -6.30 0.47
C PRO A 246 13.40 -5.63 1.16
N THR A 247 13.97 -4.55 0.60
CA THR A 247 15.16 -3.87 1.12
C THR A 247 14.89 -2.50 1.72
N HIS A 248 13.97 -1.75 1.13
CA HIS A 248 13.68 -0.36 1.48
C HIS A 248 12.19 -0.10 1.53
N PHE A 249 11.81 0.97 2.22
CA PHE A 249 10.47 1.56 2.10
C PHE A 249 10.57 3.09 2.07
N ALA A 250 9.52 3.73 1.58
CA ALA A 250 9.40 5.17 1.50
C ALA A 250 8.05 5.63 2.07
N VAL A 251 8.07 6.81 2.66
CA VAL A 251 6.91 7.50 3.26
C VAL A 251 6.83 8.88 2.65
N GLY A 252 5.69 9.21 2.02
CA GLY A 252 5.45 10.51 1.43
C GLY A 252 4.86 11.49 2.42
N THR A 253 5.22 12.75 2.23
CA THR A 253 4.85 13.91 3.04
C THR A 253 4.41 15.03 2.09
N PRO A 254 3.26 14.91 1.41
CA PRO A 254 2.89 15.83 0.32
C PRO A 254 2.60 17.26 0.80
N GLY A 255 2.37 17.46 2.08
CA GLY A 255 2.15 18.78 2.67
C GLY A 255 3.41 19.50 3.13
N GLU A 256 4.57 18.82 3.18
CA GLU A 256 5.85 19.38 3.62
C GLU A 256 6.13 20.73 3.02
N ALA A 257 6.52 21.69 3.87
CA ALA A 257 6.96 23.00 3.40
C ALA A 257 8.47 23.03 3.23
N LEU A 258 8.97 23.36 2.05
CA LEU A 258 10.40 23.57 1.80
C LEU A 258 10.74 25.05 1.98
N GLY A 259 11.17 25.43 3.19
CA GLY A 259 11.41 26.81 3.57
C GLY A 259 10.12 27.64 3.64
N THR A 260 9.80 28.43 2.61
CA THR A 260 8.54 29.21 2.52
C THR A 260 7.56 28.69 1.47
N THR A 261 7.95 27.63 0.77
CA THR A 261 7.16 27.01 -0.29
C THR A 261 6.28 25.94 0.33
N THR A 262 5.00 26.28 0.55
CA THR A 262 4.02 25.39 1.21
C THR A 262 3.52 24.32 0.25
N PHE A 263 3.27 23.10 0.78
CA PHE A 263 2.82 21.95 -0.01
C PHE A 263 3.77 21.59 -1.17
N ALA A 264 5.06 21.91 -1.03
CA ALA A 264 6.08 21.46 -1.99
C ALA A 264 6.25 19.94 -1.94
N GLY A 265 6.17 19.37 -0.75
CA GLY A 265 6.21 17.95 -0.50
C GLY A 265 7.61 17.38 -0.29
N GLY A 266 7.64 16.15 0.23
CA GLY A 266 8.86 15.42 0.56
C GLY A 266 8.66 13.91 0.66
N VAL A 267 9.76 13.16 0.68
CA VAL A 267 9.75 11.70 0.85
C VAL A 267 10.85 11.28 1.81
N GLY A 268 10.48 10.57 2.88
CA GLY A 268 11.44 9.87 3.75
C GLY A 268 11.73 8.46 3.25
N VAL A 269 13.01 8.07 3.16
CA VAL A 269 13.43 6.73 2.73
C VAL A 269 14.09 5.99 3.87
N PHE A 270 13.74 4.72 4.04
CA PHE A 270 14.17 3.86 5.14
C PHE A 270 14.66 2.49 4.67
N SER A 271 15.48 1.85 5.49
CA SER A 271 15.74 0.41 5.39
C SER A 271 14.93 -0.36 6.44
N HIS A 272 14.62 -1.63 6.16
CA HIS A 272 13.98 -2.52 7.15
C HIS A 272 14.91 -2.94 8.30
N THR A 273 16.17 -2.52 8.29
CA THR A 273 17.11 -2.79 9.39
C THR A 273 16.66 -2.01 10.63
N LEU A 274 16.46 -2.72 11.72
CA LEU A 274 16.09 -2.08 12.98
C LEU A 274 17.31 -1.57 13.73
N ALA A 275 17.25 -0.31 14.16
CA ALA A 275 18.18 0.32 15.09
C ALA A 275 17.38 0.81 16.31
N SER A 276 17.75 0.41 17.51
CA SER A 276 16.99 0.72 18.73
C SER A 276 15.49 0.33 18.65
N GLY A 277 15.14 -0.71 17.87
CA GLY A 277 13.78 -1.18 17.67
C GLY A 277 13.01 -0.46 16.58
N HIS A 278 13.53 0.59 15.97
CA HIS A 278 12.91 1.36 14.88
C HIS A 278 13.61 1.08 13.54
N PRO A 279 12.90 1.12 12.40
CA PRO A 279 13.52 1.05 11.09
C PRO A 279 14.49 2.22 10.90
N LYS A 280 15.63 1.92 10.26
CA LYS A 280 16.69 2.92 10.10
C LYS A 280 16.33 3.89 8.96
N PRO A 281 16.20 5.21 9.24
CA PRO A 281 16.10 6.21 8.20
C PRO A 281 17.41 6.29 7.41
N LEU A 282 17.30 6.58 6.12
CA LEU A 282 18.43 6.72 5.20
C LEU A 282 18.62 8.18 4.79
N TYR A 283 17.60 8.77 4.17
CA TYR A 283 17.59 10.17 3.71
C TYR A 283 16.18 10.68 3.44
N GLY A 284 16.03 12.01 3.36
CA GLY A 284 14.90 12.70 2.75
C GLY A 284 15.20 13.01 1.28
N ILE A 285 14.16 13.10 0.47
CA ILE A 285 14.23 13.54 -0.93
C ILE A 285 13.18 14.63 -1.12
N GLY A 286 13.59 15.76 -1.67
CA GLY A 286 12.74 16.90 -2.01
C GLY A 286 13.36 17.67 -3.18
N GLN A 287 12.59 18.55 -3.81
CA GLN A 287 13.04 19.34 -4.98
C GLN A 287 13.98 20.49 -4.60
N ASP A 288 14.16 20.79 -3.30
CA ASP A 288 15.15 21.75 -2.78
C ASP A 288 16.61 21.27 -2.84
N TRP A 289 16.83 20.03 -3.26
CA TRP A 289 18.20 19.48 -3.37
C TRP A 289 18.80 19.74 -4.75
N ASP A 290 20.03 20.31 -4.81
CA ASP A 290 20.78 20.55 -6.05
C ASP A 290 20.93 19.34 -6.99
N THR A 291 20.70 18.13 -6.47
CA THR A 291 20.83 16.86 -7.19
C THR A 291 19.47 16.28 -7.64
N VAL A 292 18.39 16.97 -7.38
CA VAL A 292 17.02 16.64 -7.78
C VAL A 292 16.56 17.64 -8.83
N SER A 293 16.02 17.18 -9.93
CA SER A 293 15.49 18.04 -11.00
C SER A 293 14.18 18.72 -10.57
N GLY A 294 13.81 19.79 -11.25
CA GLY A 294 12.69 20.65 -10.88
C GLY A 294 13.12 21.74 -9.88
N ALA A 295 12.18 22.50 -9.44
CA ALA A 295 12.32 23.45 -8.35
C ALA A 295 11.04 23.37 -7.52
N GLU A 296 11.16 23.48 -6.21
CA GLU A 296 10.00 23.45 -5.33
C GLU A 296 9.02 24.59 -5.65
N GLU A 297 7.79 24.29 -5.94
CA GLU A 297 6.70 25.22 -6.15
C GLU A 297 5.55 25.00 -5.16
N VAL A 298 4.74 26.02 -4.94
CA VAL A 298 3.61 25.93 -4.01
C VAL A 298 2.54 25.00 -4.58
N GLY A 299 2.31 23.88 -3.91
CA GLY A 299 1.28 22.95 -4.31
C GLY A 299 1.75 21.76 -5.13
N ASP A 300 3.06 21.60 -5.41
CA ASP A 300 3.61 20.47 -6.16
C ASP A 300 3.23 19.11 -5.58
N GLN A 301 3.18 19.03 -4.26
CA GLN A 301 2.87 17.82 -3.52
C GLN A 301 3.80 16.64 -3.88
N PHE A 302 5.11 16.91 -3.97
CA PHE A 302 6.11 15.85 -4.17
C PHE A 302 5.91 14.73 -3.14
N GLY A 303 5.72 13.50 -3.62
CA GLY A 303 5.41 12.37 -2.76
C GLY A 303 3.92 12.12 -2.52
N ALA A 304 3.01 12.80 -3.21
CA ALA A 304 1.56 12.50 -3.14
C ALA A 304 1.24 11.05 -3.52
N SER A 305 2.01 10.48 -4.42
CA SER A 305 1.95 9.06 -4.76
C SER A 305 3.35 8.45 -4.86
N LEU A 306 3.50 7.19 -4.44
CA LEU A 306 4.76 6.46 -4.43
C LEU A 306 4.61 5.08 -5.04
N ALA A 307 5.63 4.66 -5.80
CA ALA A 307 5.77 3.27 -6.21
C ALA A 307 7.24 2.83 -6.10
N MET A 308 7.49 1.63 -5.61
CA MET A 308 8.85 1.14 -5.39
C MET A 308 9.00 -0.30 -5.87
N VAL A 309 10.09 -0.59 -6.59
CA VAL A 309 10.38 -1.93 -7.09
C VAL A 309 11.80 -2.37 -6.73
N PRO A 310 12.03 -3.68 -6.49
CA PRO A 310 13.38 -4.21 -6.34
C PRO A 310 14.18 -3.96 -7.62
N TYR A 311 15.43 -3.51 -7.47
CA TYR A 311 16.30 -3.20 -8.59
C TYR A 311 17.63 -3.96 -8.52
N ARG A 312 18.00 -4.57 -9.64
CA ARG A 312 19.27 -5.26 -9.80
C ARG A 312 20.02 -4.66 -11.00
N PRO A 313 20.99 -3.76 -10.77
CA PRO A 313 21.76 -3.17 -11.86
C PRO A 313 22.63 -4.21 -12.58
N SER A 314 23.05 -3.87 -13.78
CA SER A 314 23.97 -4.70 -14.56
C SER A 314 25.26 -4.96 -13.80
N GLY A 315 25.71 -6.22 -13.78
CA GLY A 315 26.89 -6.65 -13.05
C GLY A 315 26.68 -7.00 -11.57
N ALA A 316 25.51 -6.66 -10.97
CA ALA A 316 25.19 -7.08 -9.62
C ALA A 316 24.84 -8.58 -9.56
N THR A 317 25.25 -9.24 -8.48
CA THR A 317 24.98 -10.67 -8.25
C THR A 317 23.70 -10.93 -7.44
N SER A 318 23.16 -9.89 -6.80
CA SER A 318 21.95 -9.95 -5.98
C SER A 318 21.13 -8.68 -6.14
N THR A 319 19.84 -8.76 -5.79
CA THR A 319 18.91 -7.64 -5.81
C THR A 319 18.89 -7.01 -4.41
N THR A 320 19.61 -5.91 -4.25
CA THR A 320 19.76 -5.21 -2.96
C THR A 320 19.43 -3.72 -3.03
N GLU A 321 19.05 -3.25 -4.22
CA GLU A 321 18.70 -1.87 -4.47
C GLU A 321 17.22 -1.76 -4.81
N SER A 322 16.70 -0.54 -4.83
CA SER A 322 15.32 -0.26 -5.23
C SER A 322 15.30 0.88 -6.26
N LEU A 323 14.28 0.90 -7.11
CA LEU A 323 13.85 2.11 -7.81
C LEU A 323 12.61 2.63 -7.09
N LEU A 324 12.60 3.93 -6.82
CA LEU A 324 11.48 4.68 -6.24
C LEU A 324 10.97 5.65 -7.29
N ALA A 325 9.71 5.56 -7.66
CA ALA A 325 9.01 6.57 -8.42
C ALA A 325 8.17 7.43 -7.45
N VAL A 326 8.21 8.74 -7.66
CA VAL A 326 7.56 9.76 -6.86
C VAL A 326 6.68 10.60 -7.77
N GLY A 327 5.37 10.62 -7.51
CA GLY A 327 4.42 11.49 -8.22
C GLY A 327 4.42 12.89 -7.64
N ILE A 328 4.30 13.87 -8.52
CA ILE A 328 4.30 15.31 -8.27
C ILE A 328 3.12 15.91 -9.03
N PRO A 329 1.88 15.66 -8.60
CA PRO A 329 0.69 16.00 -9.41
C PRO A 329 0.46 17.49 -9.59
N GLY A 330 0.94 18.34 -8.69
CA GLY A 330 0.81 19.78 -8.76
C GLY A 330 1.95 20.50 -9.49
N GLU A 331 2.91 19.77 -10.06
CA GLU A 331 4.03 20.36 -10.81
C GLU A 331 3.55 21.20 -11.99
N ASP A 332 4.05 22.43 -12.06
CA ASP A 332 3.78 23.36 -13.17
C ASP A 332 4.77 23.13 -14.31
N LEU A 333 4.30 22.78 -15.49
CA LEU A 333 5.17 22.70 -16.68
C LEU A 333 5.27 24.07 -17.35
N SER A 334 6.14 24.93 -16.85
CA SER A 334 6.34 26.32 -17.29
C SER A 334 5.12 27.21 -17.00
N THR A 335 4.15 27.32 -17.91
CA THR A 335 2.90 28.09 -17.73
C THR A 335 1.67 27.21 -17.65
N THR A 336 1.84 25.92 -17.71
CA THR A 336 0.78 24.92 -17.66
C THR A 336 0.65 24.45 -16.20
N VAL A 337 -0.36 24.97 -15.52
CA VAL A 337 -0.56 24.78 -14.07
C VAL A 337 -1.09 23.39 -13.77
N ASP A 338 -0.55 22.73 -12.72
CA ASP A 338 -0.95 21.41 -12.28
C ASP A 338 -0.93 20.34 -13.41
N ALA A 339 0.01 20.44 -14.35
CA ALA A 339 0.18 19.42 -15.39
C ALA A 339 0.72 18.11 -14.82
N GLY A 340 1.58 18.23 -13.81
CA GLY A 340 2.14 17.12 -13.06
C GLY A 340 3.38 16.48 -13.66
N ALA A 341 4.13 15.79 -12.82
CA ALA A 341 5.36 15.06 -13.18
C ALA A 341 5.56 13.80 -12.32
N VAL A 342 6.50 12.96 -12.73
CA VAL A 342 7.02 11.84 -11.93
C VAL A 342 8.54 11.84 -11.96
N GLN A 343 9.16 11.70 -10.80
CA GLN A 343 10.60 11.48 -10.69
C GLN A 343 10.92 10.06 -10.29
N VAL A 344 12.00 9.52 -10.84
CA VAL A 344 12.47 8.16 -10.54
C VAL A 344 13.86 8.23 -9.92
N PHE A 345 14.01 7.60 -8.75
CA PHE A 345 15.25 7.55 -8.00
C PHE A 345 15.75 6.12 -7.85
N ARG A 346 17.05 5.94 -7.97
CA ARG A 346 17.74 4.72 -7.57
C ARG A 346 18.16 4.83 -6.11
N ILE A 347 17.73 3.89 -5.31
CA ILE A 347 18.04 3.75 -3.89
C ILE A 347 19.06 2.61 -3.76
N PRO A 348 20.36 2.91 -3.55
CA PRO A 348 21.38 1.89 -3.46
C PRO A 348 21.37 1.18 -2.09
N ALA A 349 22.01 0.02 -2.01
CA ALA A 349 22.20 -0.70 -0.75
C ALA A 349 23.04 0.09 0.29
N SER A 350 23.81 1.06 -0.16
CA SER A 350 24.62 1.98 0.66
C SER A 350 25.05 3.19 -0.16
N GLY A 351 25.25 4.33 0.49
CA GLY A 351 25.53 5.60 -0.16
C GLY A 351 24.26 6.38 -0.48
N ASP A 352 24.41 7.46 -1.22
CA ASP A 352 23.33 8.38 -1.52
C ASP A 352 22.46 7.91 -2.68
N PHE A 353 21.21 8.36 -2.75
CA PHE A 353 20.33 8.13 -3.89
C PHE A 353 20.84 8.87 -5.15
N THR A 354 20.33 8.46 -6.29
CA THR A 354 20.56 9.16 -7.57
C THR A 354 19.25 9.25 -8.34
N GLU A 355 18.94 10.42 -8.87
CA GLU A 355 17.85 10.57 -9.83
C GLU A 355 18.18 9.81 -11.12
N VAL A 356 17.20 9.08 -11.65
CA VAL A 356 17.33 8.27 -12.87
C VAL A 356 16.59 8.91 -14.02
N ASN A 357 15.37 9.40 -13.80
CA ASN A 357 14.51 10.02 -14.79
C ASN A 357 13.62 11.10 -14.16
N TRP A 358 13.39 12.15 -14.93
CA TRP A 358 12.25 13.04 -14.86
C TRP A 358 11.28 12.65 -15.98
N ILE A 359 9.98 12.58 -15.71
CA ILE A 359 8.96 12.15 -16.66
C ILE A 359 7.76 13.08 -16.53
N ASP A 360 7.39 13.74 -17.60
CA ASP A 360 6.16 14.51 -17.79
C ASP A 360 5.64 14.28 -19.22
N GLN A 361 4.46 14.79 -19.55
CA GLN A 361 3.88 14.63 -20.90
C GLN A 361 4.61 15.47 -21.97
N ASN A 362 5.43 16.46 -21.60
CA ASN A 362 6.27 17.22 -22.50
C ASN A 362 7.68 16.62 -22.68
N THR A 363 7.98 15.50 -21.98
CA THR A 363 9.25 14.77 -22.16
C THR A 363 9.36 14.24 -23.59
N ALA A 364 10.56 14.34 -24.17
CA ALA A 364 10.79 13.97 -25.58
C ALA A 364 10.34 12.54 -25.89
N ASP A 365 9.65 12.38 -27.01
CA ASP A 365 9.08 11.13 -27.53
C ASP A 365 7.99 10.50 -26.61
N VAL A 366 7.51 11.19 -25.59
CA VAL A 366 6.35 10.78 -24.78
C VAL A 366 5.06 11.11 -25.53
N GLU A 367 4.10 10.19 -25.53
CA GLU A 367 2.77 10.35 -26.14
C GLU A 367 1.91 11.31 -25.30
N GLY A 368 1.20 12.26 -25.89
CA GLY A 368 0.41 13.30 -25.23
C GLY A 368 1.11 14.67 -25.20
N GLU A 369 0.43 15.64 -24.65
CA GLU A 369 0.93 17.00 -24.35
C GLU A 369 0.41 17.37 -22.96
N GLY A 370 1.24 17.95 -22.09
CA GLY A 370 0.82 18.35 -20.76
C GLY A 370 -0.16 19.52 -20.82
N GLU A 371 -1.34 19.33 -20.28
CA GLU A 371 -2.40 20.31 -20.17
C GLU A 371 -2.62 20.72 -18.70
N GLY A 372 -3.23 21.88 -18.47
CA GLY A 372 -3.45 22.38 -17.12
C GLY A 372 -4.52 21.56 -16.39
N GLY A 373 -4.15 21.00 -15.23
CA GLY A 373 -5.06 20.17 -14.46
C GLY A 373 -5.05 18.68 -14.83
N ASP A 374 -4.08 18.23 -15.62
CA ASP A 374 -3.90 16.81 -15.95
C ASP A 374 -3.55 15.96 -14.72
N PHE A 375 -2.84 16.56 -13.77
CA PHE A 375 -2.35 15.91 -12.55
C PHE A 375 -1.58 14.62 -12.85
N PHE A 376 -0.72 14.63 -13.88
CA PHE A 376 0.14 13.51 -14.21
C PHE A 376 0.93 13.06 -12.98
N GLY A 377 0.82 11.78 -12.60
CA GLY A 377 1.46 11.26 -11.40
C GLY A 377 0.61 11.33 -10.12
N GLN A 378 -0.64 11.79 -10.18
CA GLN A 378 -1.58 11.72 -9.04
C GLN A 378 -1.69 10.31 -8.46
N ARG A 379 -1.63 9.30 -9.31
CA ARG A 379 -1.56 7.89 -8.93
C ARG A 379 -0.52 7.18 -9.79
N ILE A 380 0.35 6.42 -9.13
CA ILE A 380 1.35 5.61 -9.84
C ILE A 380 1.39 4.19 -9.28
N THR A 381 1.79 3.25 -10.12
CA THR A 381 2.14 1.89 -9.69
C THR A 381 3.28 1.35 -10.53
N ALA A 382 4.08 0.45 -9.98
CA ALA A 382 5.24 -0.08 -10.68
C ALA A 382 5.40 -1.59 -10.49
N VAL A 383 6.15 -2.21 -11.36
CA VAL A 383 6.48 -3.63 -11.31
C VAL A 383 7.95 -3.90 -11.66
N ASN A 384 8.54 -4.87 -11.00
CA ASN A 384 9.66 -5.64 -11.55
C ASN A 384 9.17 -7.07 -11.84
N SER A 385 8.92 -7.38 -13.11
CA SER A 385 8.44 -8.70 -13.54
C SER A 385 9.48 -9.82 -13.40
N SER A 386 10.73 -9.47 -13.08
CA SER A 386 11.86 -10.41 -12.94
C SER A 386 12.82 -9.98 -11.83
N PRO A 387 12.37 -9.91 -10.55
CA PRO A 387 13.13 -9.29 -9.46
C PRO A 387 14.45 -10.01 -9.14
N ASN A 388 14.60 -11.26 -9.55
CA ASN A 388 15.81 -12.08 -9.36
C ASN A 388 16.79 -12.03 -10.54
N ALA A 389 16.49 -11.25 -11.58
CA ALA A 389 17.34 -11.05 -12.74
C ALA A 389 17.84 -9.60 -12.82
N THR A 390 18.82 -9.32 -13.69
CA THR A 390 19.22 -7.94 -14.00
C THR A 390 18.02 -7.17 -14.53
N SER A 391 17.75 -6.02 -13.92
CA SER A 391 16.63 -5.16 -14.31
C SER A 391 16.89 -4.49 -15.66
N THR A 392 15.88 -4.45 -16.50
CA THR A 392 15.92 -3.87 -17.86
C THR A 392 14.69 -2.99 -18.08
N ALA A 393 14.70 -2.17 -19.12
CA ALA A 393 13.55 -1.36 -19.53
C ALA A 393 12.26 -2.17 -19.78
N THR A 394 12.37 -3.47 -20.04
CA THR A 394 11.22 -4.36 -20.23
C THR A 394 10.75 -5.05 -18.96
N THR A 395 11.61 -5.17 -17.95
CA THR A 395 11.28 -5.88 -16.70
C THR A 395 10.86 -4.94 -15.57
N VAL A 396 11.33 -3.67 -15.59
CA VAL A 396 10.92 -2.65 -14.62
C VAL A 396 10.07 -1.60 -15.31
N ARG A 397 8.78 -1.57 -14.98
CA ARG A 397 7.76 -0.75 -15.61
C ARG A 397 7.03 0.09 -14.57
N LEU A 398 6.61 1.28 -14.99
CA LEU A 398 5.81 2.25 -14.25
C LEU A 398 4.53 2.52 -15.02
N ALA A 399 3.40 2.53 -14.34
CA ALA A 399 2.16 3.09 -14.85
C ALA A 399 1.84 4.37 -14.08
N VAL A 400 1.50 5.41 -14.83
CA VAL A 400 1.19 6.75 -14.35
C VAL A 400 -0.25 7.08 -14.74
N GLY A 401 -1.05 7.47 -13.76
CA GLY A 401 -2.39 7.98 -14.00
C GLY A 401 -2.35 9.46 -14.35
N VAL A 402 -3.19 9.84 -15.28
CA VAL A 402 -3.42 11.21 -15.76
C VAL A 402 -4.93 11.50 -15.64
N PRO A 403 -5.45 11.69 -14.41
CA PRO A 403 -6.90 11.72 -14.19
C PRO A 403 -7.61 12.93 -14.78
N GLY A 404 -6.91 14.03 -15.01
CA GLY A 404 -7.45 15.24 -15.63
C GLY A 404 -7.39 15.26 -17.16
N GLU A 405 -6.74 14.27 -17.78
CA GLU A 405 -6.61 14.18 -19.25
C GLU A 405 -7.94 14.26 -19.99
N GLU A 406 -7.94 14.99 -21.09
CA GLU A 406 -9.12 15.21 -21.94
C GLU A 406 -8.84 14.81 -23.39
N SER A 407 -9.50 13.81 -23.92
CA SER A 407 -9.39 13.48 -25.35
C SER A 407 -10.06 14.52 -26.25
N THR A 408 -11.03 15.24 -25.73
CA THR A 408 -11.78 16.33 -26.38
C THR A 408 -12.41 17.23 -25.32
N GLU A 409 -12.67 18.51 -25.67
CA GLU A 409 -13.41 19.47 -24.81
C GLU A 409 -14.81 18.98 -24.35
N GLU A 410 -15.35 17.89 -24.97
CA GLU A 410 -16.63 17.30 -24.61
C GLU A 410 -16.53 16.41 -23.35
N PHE A 411 -15.37 15.82 -23.07
CA PHE A 411 -15.19 14.81 -22.03
C PHE A 411 -14.14 15.25 -21.00
N SER A 412 -14.37 16.36 -20.30
CA SER A 412 -13.47 16.84 -19.28
C SER A 412 -13.21 15.80 -18.19
N ASP A 413 -11.96 15.66 -17.79
CA ASP A 413 -11.47 14.74 -16.76
C ASP A 413 -11.84 13.27 -17.06
N GLU A 414 -11.82 12.84 -18.32
CA GLU A 414 -12.04 11.40 -18.60
C GLU A 414 -10.89 10.55 -18.10
N GLY A 415 -9.71 11.11 -18.14
CA GLY A 415 -8.46 10.54 -17.66
C GLY A 415 -7.86 9.45 -18.53
N ALA A 416 -6.58 9.19 -18.31
CA ALA A 416 -5.79 8.20 -19.03
C ALA A 416 -4.77 7.52 -18.12
N VAL A 417 -4.09 6.51 -18.67
CA VAL A 417 -2.95 5.82 -18.04
C VAL A 417 -1.81 5.73 -19.04
N GLN A 418 -0.63 6.13 -18.61
CA GLN A 418 0.57 6.01 -19.41
C GLN A 418 1.57 5.04 -18.76
N ILE A 419 2.21 4.19 -19.57
CA ILE A 419 3.12 3.14 -19.09
C ILE A 419 4.52 3.42 -19.61
N PHE A 420 5.50 3.48 -18.71
CA PHE A 420 6.89 3.81 -19.00
C PHE A 420 7.87 2.70 -18.58
N PRO A 421 9.06 2.63 -19.18
CA PRO A 421 10.19 1.96 -18.56
C PRO A 421 10.71 2.81 -17.39
N LEU A 422 11.01 2.20 -16.23
CA LEU A 422 11.66 2.88 -15.11
C LEU A 422 13.15 3.19 -15.35
N VAL A 423 13.77 2.55 -16.34
CA VAL A 423 15.18 2.76 -16.71
C VAL A 423 15.29 2.94 -18.21
N GLY A 424 16.18 3.83 -18.65
CA GLY A 424 16.33 4.25 -20.04
C GLY A 424 15.48 5.49 -20.34
N ALA A 425 15.39 5.87 -21.62
CA ALA A 425 14.61 7.04 -22.03
C ALA A 425 13.10 6.76 -21.88
N PRO A 426 12.32 7.61 -21.19
CA PRO A 426 10.90 7.39 -20.94
C PRO A 426 10.08 7.18 -22.21
N GLY A 427 10.18 8.08 -23.19
CA GLY A 427 9.42 8.03 -24.44
C GLY A 427 9.86 6.94 -25.44
N ALA A 428 10.95 6.20 -25.15
CA ALA A 428 11.40 5.14 -26.07
C ALA A 428 10.43 3.94 -26.16
N ALA A 429 9.58 3.75 -25.17
CA ALA A 429 8.66 2.60 -25.07
C ALA A 429 7.45 2.91 -24.17
N ASP A 430 7.02 4.16 -24.12
CA ASP A 430 5.78 4.54 -23.45
C ASP A 430 4.56 3.95 -24.18
N ARG A 431 3.47 3.80 -23.48
CA ARG A 431 2.21 3.25 -23.98
C ARG A 431 1.04 3.99 -23.37
N TRP A 432 0.05 4.28 -24.17
CA TRP A 432 -1.13 5.04 -23.80
C TRP A 432 -2.38 4.17 -23.76
N ILE A 433 -3.17 4.26 -22.70
CA ILE A 433 -4.44 3.58 -22.50
C ILE A 433 -5.46 4.59 -21.98
N ALA A 434 -6.57 4.74 -22.69
CA ALA A 434 -7.65 5.66 -22.33
C ALA A 434 -9.04 5.06 -22.62
N PRO A 435 -10.12 5.63 -22.11
CA PRO A 435 -11.49 5.26 -22.48
C PRO A 435 -11.69 5.31 -24.00
N GLY A 436 -12.27 4.25 -24.58
CA GLY A 436 -12.39 4.10 -26.03
C GLY A 436 -11.09 3.80 -26.78
N ASN A 437 -9.94 3.88 -26.10
CA ASN A 437 -8.61 3.56 -26.65
C ASN A 437 -7.87 2.62 -25.69
N GLY A 438 -8.11 1.33 -25.83
CA GLY A 438 -7.60 0.29 -24.91
C GLY A 438 -8.61 -0.07 -23.81
N ILE A 439 -9.18 0.89 -23.12
CA ILE A 439 -10.28 0.68 -22.17
C ILE A 439 -11.58 0.57 -22.97
N PRO A 440 -12.34 -0.55 -22.83
CA PRO A 440 -13.55 -0.78 -23.61
C PRO A 440 -14.72 0.17 -23.31
N SER A 441 -14.70 0.87 -22.17
CA SER A 441 -15.72 1.89 -21.83
C SER A 441 -15.61 3.07 -22.78
N ALA A 442 -16.76 3.62 -23.22
CA ALA A 442 -16.78 4.87 -23.97
C ALA A 442 -16.30 6.04 -23.08
N PRO A 443 -15.62 7.04 -23.65
CA PRO A 443 -15.28 8.28 -22.95
C PRO A 443 -16.50 8.92 -22.30
N ALA A 444 -16.32 9.47 -21.11
CA ALA A 444 -17.33 10.26 -20.42
C ALA A 444 -16.67 11.23 -19.43
N THR A 445 -17.29 12.39 -19.26
CA THR A 445 -16.83 13.41 -18.31
C THR A 445 -16.68 12.85 -16.91
N ARG A 446 -15.55 13.17 -16.23
CA ARG A 446 -15.23 12.80 -14.86
C ARG A 446 -15.13 11.29 -14.63
N MET A 447 -14.65 10.55 -15.61
CA MET A 447 -14.30 9.13 -15.38
C MET A 447 -13.07 9.01 -14.49
N LEU A 448 -12.19 10.01 -14.49
CA LEU A 448 -10.97 10.10 -13.70
C LEU A 448 -10.12 8.80 -13.85
N THR A 449 -10.05 8.30 -15.07
CA THR A 449 -9.25 7.11 -15.39
C THR A 449 -7.79 7.37 -15.01
N GLY A 450 -7.18 6.43 -14.31
CA GLY A 450 -5.82 6.61 -13.79
C GLY A 450 -5.76 6.83 -12.26
N LEU A 451 -6.87 7.21 -11.59
CA LEU A 451 -6.90 7.27 -10.12
C LEU A 451 -6.83 5.90 -9.44
N SER A 452 -7.16 4.84 -10.14
CA SER A 452 -7.09 3.47 -9.61
C SER A 452 -6.15 2.61 -10.45
N LEU A 453 -4.97 2.35 -9.89
CA LEU A 453 -3.94 1.51 -10.47
C LEU A 453 -3.50 0.42 -9.49
N GLY A 454 -3.37 -0.81 -9.97
CA GLY A 454 -2.83 -1.93 -9.23
C GLY A 454 -1.82 -2.70 -10.08
N SER A 455 -0.83 -3.32 -9.44
CA SER A 455 0.24 -4.06 -10.14
C SER A 455 0.39 -5.49 -9.66
N THR A 456 0.64 -6.36 -10.60
CA THR A 456 1.11 -7.73 -10.38
C THR A 456 2.33 -7.99 -11.27
N PRO A 457 3.10 -9.03 -11.06
CA PRO A 457 4.21 -9.37 -11.97
C PRO A 457 3.81 -9.53 -13.44
N SER A 458 2.55 -9.83 -13.73
CA SER A 458 2.07 -10.09 -15.09
C SER A 458 1.08 -9.06 -15.63
N LEU A 459 0.34 -8.36 -14.77
CA LEU A 459 -0.72 -7.45 -15.16
C LEU A 459 -0.64 -6.10 -14.45
N LEU A 460 -0.97 -5.06 -15.19
CA LEU A 460 -1.41 -3.76 -14.69
C LEU A 460 -2.94 -3.80 -14.59
N TYR A 461 -3.49 -3.53 -13.42
CA TYR A 461 -4.91 -3.28 -13.25
C TYR A 461 -5.22 -1.79 -13.32
N VAL A 462 -6.21 -1.45 -14.13
CA VAL A 462 -6.77 -0.10 -14.23
C VAL A 462 -8.24 -0.19 -13.82
N GLY A 463 -8.58 0.45 -12.72
CA GLY A 463 -9.95 0.61 -12.26
C GLY A 463 -10.58 1.86 -12.88
N VAL A 464 -11.88 1.78 -13.19
CA VAL A 464 -12.71 2.90 -13.66
C VAL A 464 -13.90 3.05 -12.71
N PRO A 465 -13.67 3.47 -11.44
CA PRO A 465 -14.71 3.48 -10.41
C PRO A 465 -15.76 4.58 -10.61
N TYR A 466 -15.40 5.68 -11.25
CA TYR A 466 -16.25 6.87 -11.41
C TYR A 466 -16.90 7.01 -12.78
N GLY A 467 -16.66 6.07 -13.68
CA GLY A 467 -17.30 6.04 -14.98
C GLY A 467 -18.83 5.83 -14.90
N PRO A 468 -19.52 5.87 -16.05
CA PRO A 468 -20.93 5.51 -16.14
C PRO A 468 -21.19 4.14 -15.48
N ALA A 469 -22.36 3.96 -14.87
CA ALA A 469 -22.64 2.76 -14.06
C ALA A 469 -22.45 1.43 -14.82
N ASP A 470 -22.70 1.43 -16.12
CA ASP A 470 -22.47 0.30 -17.04
C ASP A 470 -21.00 0.18 -17.51
N GLY A 471 -20.19 1.23 -17.30
CA GLY A 471 -18.76 1.28 -17.63
C GLY A 471 -17.82 1.00 -16.47
N ARG A 472 -18.32 0.93 -15.23
CA ARG A 472 -17.50 0.64 -14.04
C ARG A 472 -16.93 -0.76 -14.14
N ALA A 473 -15.63 -0.85 -14.06
CA ALA A 473 -14.91 -2.12 -14.16
C ALA A 473 -13.47 -1.99 -13.67
N VAL A 474 -12.82 -3.13 -13.52
CA VAL A 474 -11.37 -3.26 -13.42
C VAL A 474 -10.88 -4.02 -14.64
N TYR A 475 -9.92 -3.45 -15.33
CA TYR A 475 -9.31 -4.00 -16.53
C TYR A 475 -7.87 -4.42 -16.25
N GLY A 476 -7.51 -5.65 -16.59
CA GLY A 476 -6.15 -6.19 -16.47
C GLY A 476 -5.43 -6.19 -17.82
N PHE A 477 -4.36 -5.43 -17.92
CA PHE A 477 -3.52 -5.30 -19.10
C PHE A 477 -2.17 -5.99 -18.89
N PRO A 478 -1.63 -6.75 -19.87
CA PRO A 478 -0.23 -7.15 -19.83
C PRO A 478 0.68 -5.91 -19.77
N TRP A 479 1.76 -5.95 -19.00
CA TRP A 479 2.70 -4.83 -18.90
C TRP A 479 3.39 -4.47 -20.25
N GLY A 480 3.35 -5.34 -21.20
CA GLY A 480 3.83 -5.10 -22.58
C GLY A 480 2.72 -4.77 -23.56
N VAL A 481 1.55 -4.31 -23.11
CA VAL A 481 0.45 -3.88 -23.98
C VAL A 481 0.92 -2.74 -24.89
N GLU A 482 0.50 -2.75 -26.16
CA GLU A 482 0.72 -1.63 -27.08
C GLU A 482 -0.33 -0.52 -26.81
N SER A 483 -0.03 0.72 -27.23
CA SER A 483 -0.98 1.84 -27.09
C SER A 483 -2.33 1.48 -27.71
N GLY A 484 -3.41 1.71 -26.95
CA GLY A 484 -4.76 1.31 -27.34
C GLY A 484 -5.03 -0.20 -27.36
N GLY A 485 -4.11 -1.03 -26.87
CA GLY A 485 -4.29 -2.48 -26.80
C GLY A 485 -5.33 -2.90 -25.78
N ALA A 486 -6.07 -3.98 -26.06
CA ALA A 486 -7.17 -4.44 -25.24
C ALA A 486 -6.72 -5.14 -23.92
N PRO A 487 -7.52 -5.08 -22.85
CA PRO A 487 -7.27 -5.84 -21.63
C PRO A 487 -7.45 -7.35 -21.88
N THR A 488 -6.72 -8.14 -21.11
CA THR A 488 -6.83 -9.61 -21.14
C THR A 488 -7.73 -10.15 -20.02
N GLN A 489 -8.06 -9.30 -19.04
CA GLN A 489 -8.92 -9.62 -17.92
C GLN A 489 -9.86 -8.45 -17.63
N THR A 490 -11.09 -8.75 -17.22
CA THR A 490 -12.09 -7.74 -16.87
C THR A 490 -12.92 -8.25 -15.70
N PHE A 491 -13.14 -7.38 -14.72
CA PHE A 491 -14.05 -7.60 -13.60
C PHE A 491 -15.12 -6.52 -13.61
N LYS A 492 -16.40 -6.92 -13.54
CA LYS A 492 -17.52 -5.98 -13.54
C LYS A 492 -18.56 -6.32 -12.47
N PRO A 493 -19.20 -5.32 -11.87
CA PRO A 493 -20.40 -5.54 -11.06
C PRO A 493 -21.47 -6.36 -11.84
N GLY A 494 -22.04 -7.37 -11.19
CA GLY A 494 -23.05 -8.26 -11.78
C GLY A 494 -22.49 -9.42 -12.62
N GLU A 495 -21.18 -9.52 -12.80
CA GLU A 495 -20.54 -10.60 -13.56
C GLU A 495 -19.66 -11.47 -12.65
N GLY A 496 -19.50 -12.75 -13.00
CA GLY A 496 -18.57 -13.67 -12.33
C GLY A 496 -18.84 -13.92 -10.83
N GLY A 497 -20.02 -13.58 -10.32
CA GLY A 497 -20.36 -13.67 -8.91
C GLY A 497 -20.15 -12.39 -8.11
N ILE A 498 -19.64 -11.33 -8.72
CA ILE A 498 -19.53 -9.99 -8.13
C ILE A 498 -20.95 -9.40 -8.02
N PRO A 499 -21.33 -8.79 -6.86
CA PRO A 499 -22.62 -8.12 -6.74
C PRO A 499 -22.84 -7.05 -7.82
N ALA A 500 -24.10 -6.88 -8.26
CA ALA A 500 -24.45 -5.93 -9.32
C ALA A 500 -24.45 -4.46 -8.83
N THR A 501 -24.38 -4.24 -7.52
CA THR A 501 -24.41 -2.91 -6.90
C THR A 501 -22.99 -2.44 -6.65
N GLY A 502 -22.45 -1.57 -7.50
CA GLY A 502 -21.17 -0.91 -7.29
C GLY A 502 -21.32 0.61 -7.32
N VAL A 503 -20.73 1.34 -6.39
CA VAL A 503 -20.72 2.81 -6.36
C VAL A 503 -19.37 3.35 -6.80
N ALA A 504 -18.27 2.84 -6.21
CA ALA A 504 -16.90 3.12 -6.59
C ALA A 504 -16.11 1.81 -6.80
N PHE A 505 -16.74 0.81 -7.43
CA PHE A 505 -16.15 -0.50 -7.68
C PHE A 505 -14.85 -0.37 -8.48
N GLY A 506 -13.78 -0.92 -7.95
CA GLY A 506 -12.46 -0.85 -8.56
C GLY A 506 -11.64 0.36 -8.13
N ALA A 507 -12.03 1.10 -7.08
CA ALA A 507 -11.24 2.22 -6.56
C ALA A 507 -9.86 1.77 -6.07
N VAL A 508 -9.73 0.56 -5.53
CA VAL A 508 -8.44 -0.07 -5.19
C VAL A 508 -8.44 -1.53 -5.63
N VAL A 509 -7.32 -2.01 -6.15
CA VAL A 509 -7.16 -3.39 -6.66
C VAL A 509 -5.82 -3.98 -6.21
N ARG A 510 -5.87 -5.25 -5.75
CA ARG A 510 -4.69 -6.06 -5.41
C ARG A 510 -4.81 -7.49 -5.91
#